data_a6503b377b8e596a4f8eeba63494350e
#
_entry.id   a6503b377b8e596a4f8eeba63494350e
#
_cell.length_a   1.000
_cell.length_b   1.000
_cell.length_c   1.000
_cell.angle_alpha   90.00
_cell.angle_beta   90.00
_cell.angle_gamma   90.00
#
_symmetry.space_group_name_H-M   'P 1'
#
loop_
_entity.id
_entity.type
_entity.pdbx_description
1 polymer ?
#
loop_
_entity_poly.entity_id
_entity_poly.type
_entity_poly.pdbx_seq_one_letter_code
_entity_poly.pdbx_strand_id
1 'polypeptide(L)'
;QRAHRLTSVAEGWAKESASRPLRAATRATKAAVAPLIKVNWNQSGSYKKYCPKDGNGQAIVGCVAVGMAQAMSVAQWPKRPSGEFGYDSKTYGYQYINYDKEPAYNWDAILSGANGNDDVARLLWHCGVAVRMNYGVDGSGTQDSYIATALPRNFGYQDSTVKYVPRQSYPDAQSTHLGYGE
;
A
#
# COMPACT_ATOMS: atom_id res chain seq x y z
N GLN A 1 -40.56 -37.11 37.65
CA GLN A 1 -40.05 -37.39 36.29
C GLN A 1 -39.24 -36.26 35.67
N ARG A 2 -39.43 -34.98 36.08
CA ARG A 2 -38.66 -33.82 35.53
C ARG A 2 -37.26 -33.72 36.10
N ALA A 3 -37.04 -34.06 37.37
CA ALA A 3 -35.72 -33.97 38.01
C ALA A 3 -34.75 -35.06 37.50
N HIS A 4 -35.23 -36.25 37.18
CA HIS A 4 -34.42 -37.37 36.65
C HIS A 4 -33.88 -37.10 35.22
N ARG A 5 -34.56 -36.24 34.42
CA ARG A 5 -34.13 -35.89 33.08
C ARG A 5 -32.99 -34.86 33.05
N LEU A 6 -32.98 -33.99 34.03
CA LEU A 6 -31.94 -32.93 34.10
C LEU A 6 -30.59 -33.49 34.61
N THR A 7 -30.61 -34.49 35.51
CA THR A 7 -29.36 -35.13 35.95
C THR A 7 -28.72 -35.98 34.86
N SER A 8 -29.49 -36.70 34.05
CA SER A 8 -28.95 -37.49 32.94
C SER A 8 -28.32 -36.66 31.82
N VAL A 9 -28.84 -35.45 31.58
CA VAL A 9 -28.28 -34.51 30.58
C VAL A 9 -26.97 -33.91 31.12
N ALA A 10 -26.93 -33.51 32.39
CA ALA A 10 -25.72 -32.97 33.03
C ALA A 10 -24.59 -34.02 33.08
N GLU A 11 -24.90 -35.28 33.38
CA GLU A 11 -23.93 -36.37 33.37
C GLU A 11 -23.45 -36.74 31.97
N GLY A 12 -24.30 -36.60 30.94
CA GLY A 12 -23.93 -36.75 29.54
C GLY A 12 -22.91 -35.69 29.11
N TRP A 13 -23.14 -34.44 29.46
CA TRP A 13 -22.23 -33.33 29.18
C TRP A 13 -20.89 -33.45 29.92
N ALA A 14 -20.90 -33.89 31.16
CA ALA A 14 -19.71 -34.13 31.94
C ALA A 14 -18.83 -35.27 31.36
N LYS A 15 -19.43 -36.33 30.85
CA LYS A 15 -18.70 -37.41 30.20
C LYS A 15 -18.15 -37.03 28.84
N GLU A 16 -18.85 -36.19 28.08
CA GLU A 16 -18.41 -35.74 26.77
C GLU A 16 -17.26 -34.72 26.88
N SER A 17 -17.28 -33.87 27.88
CA SER A 17 -16.15 -32.95 28.16
C SER A 17 -14.91 -33.63 28.75
N ALA A 18 -15.07 -34.75 29.46
CA ALA A 18 -13.96 -35.53 30.05
C ALA A 18 -13.28 -36.45 28.98
N SER A 19 -13.97 -36.84 27.91
CA SER A 19 -13.43 -37.74 26.91
C SER A 19 -12.77 -37.03 25.71
N ARG A 20 -12.80 -35.73 25.67
CA ARG A 20 -12.16 -34.95 24.61
C ARG A 20 -10.79 -34.45 25.10
N PRO A 21 -9.67 -35.09 24.68
CA PRO A 21 -8.38 -34.53 24.95
C PRO A 21 -8.36 -33.15 24.33
N LEU A 22 -8.16 -32.13 25.16
CA LEU A 22 -7.76 -30.79 24.67
C LEU A 22 -6.51 -31.02 23.85
N ARG A 23 -6.65 -31.22 22.54
CA ARG A 23 -5.55 -31.03 21.62
C ARG A 23 -5.13 -29.57 21.87
N ALA A 24 -4.09 -29.40 22.63
CA ALA A 24 -3.31 -28.18 22.59
C ALA A 24 -2.97 -28.02 21.10
N ALA A 25 -3.72 -27.19 20.41
CA ALA A 25 -3.33 -26.72 19.10
C ALA A 25 -1.97 -26.08 19.35
N THR A 26 -0.92 -26.83 19.05
CA THR A 26 0.42 -26.26 18.90
C THR A 26 0.24 -25.23 17.82
N ARG A 27 0.07 -23.99 18.26
CA ARG A 27 0.05 -22.82 17.39
C ARG A 27 1.41 -22.87 16.72
N ALA A 28 1.44 -23.41 15.49
CA ALA A 28 2.64 -23.36 14.70
C ALA A 28 3.07 -21.91 14.75
N THR A 29 4.19 -21.64 15.39
CA THR A 29 4.80 -20.31 15.42
C THR A 29 5.11 -20.01 13.96
N LYS A 30 4.25 -19.20 13.32
CA LYS A 30 4.53 -18.73 11.96
C LYS A 30 5.89 -18.06 12.06
N ALA A 31 6.85 -18.56 11.31
CA ALA A 31 8.16 -17.94 11.23
C ALA A 31 7.93 -16.46 10.88
N ALA A 32 8.61 -15.57 11.61
CA ALA A 32 8.50 -14.15 11.35
C ALA A 32 8.96 -13.88 9.93
N VAL A 33 8.12 -13.20 9.15
CA VAL A 33 8.48 -12.77 7.80
C VAL A 33 9.23 -11.46 7.92
N ALA A 34 10.45 -11.40 7.40
CA ALA A 34 11.22 -10.17 7.36
C ALA A 34 10.52 -9.12 6.48
N PRO A 35 10.64 -7.82 6.79
CA PRO A 35 10.08 -6.76 5.95
C PRO A 35 10.57 -6.87 4.51
N LEU A 36 9.64 -6.87 3.56
CA LEU A 36 9.94 -6.93 2.13
C LEU A 36 10.42 -5.57 1.62
N ILE A 37 9.79 -4.48 2.07
CA ILE A 37 10.18 -3.11 1.72
C ILE A 37 11.42 -2.75 2.53
N LYS A 38 12.51 -2.41 1.84
CA LYS A 38 13.81 -2.07 2.43
C LYS A 38 14.18 -0.60 2.28
N VAL A 39 13.34 0.17 1.63
CA VAL A 39 13.56 1.60 1.36
C VAL A 39 12.74 2.44 2.33
N ASN A 40 13.26 3.63 2.66
CA ASN A 40 12.63 4.58 3.57
C ASN A 40 12.58 5.96 2.92
N TRP A 41 11.68 6.13 1.96
CA TRP A 41 11.53 7.38 1.21
C TRP A 41 10.54 8.33 1.89
N ASN A 42 10.73 9.64 1.63
CA ASN A 42 9.93 10.72 2.17
C ASN A 42 9.15 11.43 1.05
N GLN A 43 8.27 12.35 1.43
CA GLN A 43 7.44 13.15 0.52
C GLN A 43 8.04 14.50 0.17
N SER A 44 9.05 14.97 0.92
CA SER A 44 9.61 16.31 0.88
C SER A 44 11.11 16.30 0.52
N GLY A 45 11.77 17.45 0.59
CA GLY A 45 13.19 17.53 0.24
C GLY A 45 13.46 17.18 -1.22
N SER A 46 14.49 16.39 -1.47
CA SER A 46 14.89 15.97 -2.82
C SER A 46 13.85 15.07 -3.51
N TYR A 47 13.01 14.39 -2.74
CA TYR A 47 11.98 13.47 -3.28
C TYR A 47 10.92 14.18 -4.11
N LYS A 48 10.61 15.46 -3.83
CA LYS A 48 9.57 16.22 -4.54
C LYS A 48 10.10 17.00 -5.76
N LYS A 49 11.33 16.77 -6.20
CA LYS A 49 12.00 17.53 -7.25
C LYS A 49 11.17 17.74 -8.51
N TYR A 50 10.42 16.74 -8.93
CA TYR A 50 9.59 16.77 -10.14
C TYR A 50 8.12 17.11 -9.89
N CYS A 51 7.71 17.28 -8.63
CA CYS A 51 6.36 17.70 -8.31
C CYS A 51 6.08 19.11 -8.81
N PRO A 52 4.83 19.46 -9.13
CA PRO A 52 4.47 20.77 -9.62
C PRO A 52 4.84 21.87 -8.63
N LYS A 53 5.12 23.08 -9.18
CA LYS A 53 5.53 24.25 -8.43
C LYS A 53 4.80 25.49 -8.95
N ASP A 54 4.40 26.36 -8.06
CA ASP A 54 3.83 27.69 -8.35
C ASP A 54 4.44 28.76 -7.44
N GLY A 55 3.81 29.94 -7.40
CA GLY A 55 4.23 31.05 -6.54
C GLY A 55 4.17 30.75 -5.03
N ASN A 56 3.40 29.76 -4.59
CA ASN A 56 3.26 29.36 -3.20
C ASN A 56 4.32 28.32 -2.78
N GLY A 57 5.02 27.72 -3.75
CA GLY A 57 6.05 26.75 -3.50
C GLY A 57 5.91 25.47 -4.32
N GLN A 58 6.73 24.48 -4.00
CA GLN A 58 6.70 23.17 -4.66
C GLN A 58 5.89 22.18 -3.84
N ALA A 59 4.92 21.53 -4.48
CA ALA A 59 4.08 20.50 -3.86
C ALA A 59 4.90 19.32 -3.33
N ILE A 60 4.43 18.69 -2.27
CA ILE A 60 4.99 17.43 -1.78
C ILE A 60 4.45 16.23 -2.58
N VAL A 61 5.14 15.10 -2.51
CA VAL A 61 4.84 13.91 -3.33
C VAL A 61 3.45 13.31 -3.02
N GLY A 62 3.08 13.22 -1.75
CA GLY A 62 1.87 12.54 -1.29
C GLY A 62 2.12 11.06 -0.90
N CYS A 63 1.54 10.67 0.24
CA CYS A 63 1.79 9.36 0.87
C CYS A 63 1.40 8.16 -0.01
N VAL A 64 0.31 8.27 -0.78
CA VAL A 64 -0.15 7.20 -1.68
C VAL A 64 0.88 6.92 -2.78
N ALA A 65 1.48 7.96 -3.36
CA ALA A 65 2.52 7.80 -4.37
C ALA A 65 3.80 7.19 -3.79
N VAL A 66 4.20 7.63 -2.58
CA VAL A 66 5.34 7.04 -1.87
C VAL A 66 5.10 5.57 -1.56
N GLY A 67 3.95 5.23 -0.98
CA GLY A 67 3.60 3.84 -0.66
C GLY A 67 3.55 2.93 -1.89
N MET A 68 2.97 3.42 -3.00
CA MET A 68 2.94 2.70 -4.27
C MET A 68 4.37 2.43 -4.79
N ALA A 69 5.21 3.45 -4.83
CA ALA A 69 6.59 3.32 -5.29
C ALA A 69 7.43 2.40 -4.40
N GLN A 70 7.25 2.46 -3.08
CA GLN A 70 7.91 1.54 -2.13
C GLN A 70 7.48 0.09 -2.36
N ALA A 71 6.20 -0.17 -2.65
CA ALA A 71 5.72 -1.50 -3.03
C ALA A 71 6.35 -1.98 -4.34
N MET A 72 6.45 -1.11 -5.35
CA MET A 72 7.11 -1.41 -6.63
C MET A 72 8.60 -1.74 -6.46
N SER A 73 9.28 -1.17 -5.46
CA SER A 73 10.69 -1.42 -5.16
C SER A 73 10.98 -2.87 -4.76
N VAL A 74 10.00 -3.60 -4.22
CA VAL A 74 10.15 -5.00 -3.85
C VAL A 74 10.36 -5.88 -5.08
N ALA A 75 9.61 -5.63 -6.14
CA ALA A 75 9.71 -6.35 -7.40
C ALA A 75 10.74 -5.75 -8.37
N GLN A 76 11.21 -4.52 -8.12
CA GLN A 76 12.05 -3.73 -9.03
C GLN A 76 11.45 -3.68 -10.44
N TRP A 77 10.14 -3.42 -10.49
CA TRP A 77 9.34 -3.44 -11.71
C TRP A 77 8.47 -2.17 -11.83
N PRO A 78 8.24 -1.68 -13.08
CA PRO A 78 8.75 -2.17 -14.36
C PRO A 78 10.19 -1.70 -14.63
N LYS A 79 10.78 -2.20 -15.70
CA LYS A 79 12.04 -1.63 -16.22
C LYS A 79 11.81 -0.27 -16.88
N ARG A 80 10.64 -0.08 -17.50
CA ARG A 80 10.23 1.17 -18.14
C ARG A 80 8.72 1.35 -17.95
N PRO A 81 8.26 2.55 -17.58
CA PRO A 81 6.84 2.86 -17.60
C PRO A 81 6.36 2.98 -19.05
N SER A 82 5.05 2.95 -19.28
CA SER A 82 4.48 3.02 -20.63
C SER A 82 3.16 3.76 -20.70
N GLY A 83 2.75 4.12 -21.94
CA GLY A 83 1.53 4.84 -22.21
C GLY A 83 1.60 6.31 -21.83
N GLU A 84 0.44 6.92 -21.69
CA GLU A 84 0.32 8.33 -21.29
C GLU A 84 -0.84 8.49 -20.30
N PHE A 85 -0.77 9.51 -19.48
CA PHE A 85 -1.86 9.83 -18.58
C PHE A 85 -1.85 11.30 -18.17
N GLY A 86 -3.05 11.87 -18.05
CA GLY A 86 -3.25 13.22 -17.57
C GLY A 86 -4.58 13.38 -16.85
N TYR A 87 -4.64 14.40 -16.02
CA TYR A 87 -5.83 14.76 -15.22
C TYR A 87 -5.72 16.23 -14.76
N ASP A 88 -6.84 16.81 -14.36
CA ASP A 88 -6.88 18.14 -13.75
C ASP A 88 -6.69 18.04 -12.24
N SER A 89 -5.56 18.57 -11.75
CA SER A 89 -5.33 18.79 -10.32
C SER A 89 -6.01 20.09 -9.89
N LYS A 90 -6.69 20.07 -8.75
CA LYS A 90 -7.44 21.25 -8.27
C LYS A 90 -6.55 22.49 -8.05
N THR A 91 -5.32 22.29 -7.59
CA THR A 91 -4.42 23.37 -7.21
C THR A 91 -3.46 23.75 -8.35
N TYR A 92 -2.93 22.76 -9.05
CA TYR A 92 -1.85 22.96 -10.03
C TYR A 92 -2.28 22.75 -11.48
N GLY A 93 -3.59 22.73 -11.76
CA GLY A 93 -4.12 22.56 -13.11
C GLY A 93 -3.79 21.20 -13.73
N TYR A 94 -3.71 21.18 -15.06
CA TYR A 94 -3.54 19.94 -15.80
C TYR A 94 -2.15 19.32 -15.58
N GLN A 95 -2.13 18.10 -15.10
CA GLN A 95 -0.93 17.27 -14.93
C GLN A 95 -0.91 16.18 -15.99
N TYR A 96 0.23 16.00 -16.66
CA TYR A 96 0.36 15.05 -17.75
C TYR A 96 1.76 14.46 -17.82
N ILE A 97 1.83 13.17 -18.11
CA ILE A 97 3.08 12.47 -18.44
C ILE A 97 2.84 11.57 -19.66
N ASN A 98 3.74 11.65 -20.63
CA ASN A 98 3.89 10.61 -21.66
C ASN A 98 5.00 9.66 -21.19
N TYR A 99 4.60 8.57 -20.56
CA TYR A 99 5.51 7.59 -19.98
C TYR A 99 6.38 6.87 -21.00
N ASP A 100 5.94 6.76 -22.26
CA ASP A 100 6.74 6.14 -23.31
C ASP A 100 8.00 6.95 -23.65
N LYS A 101 7.97 8.26 -23.36
CA LYS A 101 9.11 9.17 -23.55
C LYS A 101 10.03 9.23 -22.33
N GLU A 102 9.61 8.68 -21.19
CA GLU A 102 10.41 8.68 -19.98
C GLU A 102 11.53 7.63 -20.05
N PRO A 103 12.68 7.89 -19.44
CA PRO A 103 13.77 6.91 -19.41
C PRO A 103 13.39 5.65 -18.63
N ALA A 104 14.11 4.57 -18.89
CA ALA A 104 14.02 3.36 -18.10
C ALA A 104 14.40 3.64 -16.63
N TYR A 105 13.78 2.93 -15.71
CA TYR A 105 14.12 3.01 -14.30
C TYR A 105 15.47 2.34 -14.04
N ASN A 106 16.36 3.07 -13.40
CA ASN A 106 17.60 2.53 -12.84
C ASN A 106 17.31 2.06 -11.40
N TRP A 107 16.90 0.81 -11.25
CA TRP A 107 16.51 0.28 -9.94
C TRP A 107 17.66 0.27 -8.93
N ASP A 108 18.92 0.12 -9.37
CA ASP A 108 20.08 0.21 -8.46
C ASP A 108 20.22 1.62 -7.89
N ALA A 109 20.11 2.65 -8.73
CA ALA A 109 20.11 4.04 -8.29
C ALA A 109 18.88 4.37 -7.42
N ILE A 110 17.70 3.85 -7.77
CA ILE A 110 16.46 4.03 -7.01
C ILE A 110 16.61 3.43 -5.61
N LEU A 111 17.12 2.21 -5.48
CA LEU A 111 17.26 1.53 -4.19
C LEU A 111 18.35 2.16 -3.30
N SER A 112 19.39 2.73 -3.90
CA SER A 112 20.43 3.47 -3.17
C SER A 112 20.04 4.89 -2.77
N GLY A 113 18.89 5.38 -3.22
CA GLY A 113 18.42 6.76 -3.05
C GLY A 113 17.83 7.09 -1.67
N ALA A 114 18.47 6.67 -0.58
CA ALA A 114 17.98 6.85 0.79
C ALA A 114 17.70 8.32 1.19
N ASN A 115 18.39 9.28 0.56
CA ASN A 115 18.20 10.71 0.79
C ASN A 115 17.46 11.43 -0.36
N GLY A 116 16.90 10.66 -1.29
CA GLY A 116 16.28 11.13 -2.52
C GLY A 116 17.32 11.52 -3.57
N ASN A 117 17.34 10.82 -4.68
CA ASN A 117 18.07 11.17 -5.88
C ASN A 117 17.08 11.39 -7.04
N ASP A 118 17.59 11.75 -8.20
CA ASP A 118 16.75 12.04 -9.37
C ASP A 118 15.90 10.84 -9.81
N ASP A 119 16.43 9.63 -9.71
CA ASP A 119 15.72 8.42 -10.12
C ASP A 119 14.55 8.11 -9.18
N VAL A 120 14.75 8.25 -7.87
CA VAL A 120 13.67 8.12 -6.87
C VAL A 120 12.64 9.24 -7.07
N ALA A 121 13.08 10.50 -7.17
CA ALA A 121 12.17 11.64 -7.32
C ALA A 121 11.29 11.51 -8.57
N ARG A 122 11.86 11.04 -9.68
CA ARG A 122 11.13 10.78 -10.92
C ARG A 122 10.12 9.64 -10.76
N LEU A 123 10.51 8.53 -10.14
CA LEU A 123 9.59 7.41 -9.85
C LEU A 123 8.41 7.89 -9.00
N LEU A 124 8.67 8.66 -7.95
CA LEU A 124 7.63 9.19 -7.06
C LEU A 124 6.67 10.13 -7.79
N TRP A 125 7.19 11.01 -8.65
CA TRP A 125 6.38 11.89 -9.48
C TRP A 125 5.53 11.09 -10.48
N HIS A 126 6.11 10.08 -11.15
CA HIS A 126 5.37 9.18 -12.04
C HIS A 126 4.20 8.49 -11.32
N CYS A 127 4.45 7.98 -10.11
CA CYS A 127 3.40 7.39 -9.28
C CYS A 127 2.34 8.43 -8.91
N GLY A 128 2.74 9.64 -8.53
CA GLY A 128 1.82 10.71 -8.15
C GLY A 128 0.86 11.10 -9.29
N VAL A 129 1.39 11.30 -10.50
CA VAL A 129 0.54 11.59 -11.66
C VAL A 129 -0.36 10.41 -11.98
N ALA A 130 0.15 9.17 -11.96
CA ALA A 130 -0.62 7.98 -12.27
C ALA A 130 -1.84 7.77 -11.34
N VAL A 131 -1.72 8.16 -10.06
CA VAL A 131 -2.82 8.08 -9.09
C VAL A 131 -3.63 9.36 -8.95
N ARG A 132 -3.54 10.28 -9.90
CA ARG A 132 -4.30 11.55 -9.90
C ARG A 132 -4.09 12.35 -8.62
N MET A 133 -2.84 12.56 -8.22
CA MET A 133 -2.51 13.28 -6.98
C MET A 133 -3.06 14.70 -7.01
N ASN A 134 -3.87 15.05 -6.03
CA ASN A 134 -4.20 16.46 -5.78
C ASN A 134 -3.05 17.09 -5.00
N TYR A 135 -2.13 17.68 -5.75
CA TYR A 135 -0.90 18.23 -5.23
C TYR A 135 -1.13 19.47 -4.36
N GLY A 136 -0.32 19.64 -3.33
CA GLY A 136 -0.30 20.81 -2.45
C GLY A 136 1.03 20.96 -1.73
N VAL A 137 1.35 22.18 -1.29
CA VAL A 137 2.63 22.50 -0.62
C VAL A 137 2.68 21.85 0.76
N ASP A 138 1.58 21.95 1.51
CA ASP A 138 1.48 21.44 2.88
C ASP A 138 0.95 20.00 2.95
N GLY A 139 0.32 19.55 1.86
CA GLY A 139 -0.25 18.19 1.79
C GLY A 139 -0.71 17.85 0.38
N SER A 140 -0.34 16.67 -0.10
CA SER A 140 -0.83 16.09 -1.36
C SER A 140 -1.61 14.83 -1.06
N GLY A 141 -2.80 14.71 -1.64
CA GLY A 141 -3.73 13.61 -1.35
C GLY A 141 -4.41 13.05 -2.60
N THR A 142 -4.78 11.78 -2.53
CA THR A 142 -5.56 11.09 -3.56
C THR A 142 -6.25 9.88 -2.94
N GLN A 143 -7.07 9.18 -3.71
CA GLN A 143 -7.67 7.91 -3.28
C GLN A 143 -6.69 6.77 -3.55
N ASP A 144 -6.44 5.95 -2.54
CA ASP A 144 -5.56 4.77 -2.64
C ASP A 144 -6.07 3.72 -3.63
N SER A 145 -7.39 3.65 -3.86
CA SER A 145 -8.00 2.80 -4.88
C SER A 145 -7.48 3.06 -6.31
N TYR A 146 -6.99 4.26 -6.60
CA TYR A 146 -6.39 4.56 -7.91
C TYR A 146 -5.11 3.78 -8.18
N ILE A 147 -4.44 3.23 -7.17
CA ILE A 147 -3.28 2.35 -7.36
C ILE A 147 -3.65 1.15 -8.22
N ALA A 148 -4.83 0.56 -7.98
CA ALA A 148 -5.27 -0.63 -8.72
C ALA A 148 -5.43 -0.39 -10.23
N THR A 149 -5.74 0.83 -10.64
CA THR A 149 -5.83 1.19 -12.06
C THR A 149 -4.51 1.74 -12.61
N ALA A 150 -3.71 2.40 -11.80
CA ALA A 150 -2.44 2.99 -12.20
C ALA A 150 -1.37 1.93 -12.53
N LEU A 151 -1.28 0.88 -11.70
CA LEU A 151 -0.30 -0.19 -11.87
C LEU A 151 -0.43 -0.92 -13.23
N PRO A 152 -1.62 -1.39 -13.65
CA PRO A 152 -1.76 -1.97 -14.98
C PRO A 152 -1.57 -0.96 -16.11
N ARG A 153 -2.15 0.23 -15.97
CA ARG A 153 -2.18 1.24 -17.03
C ARG A 153 -0.79 1.74 -17.43
N ASN A 154 0.06 2.07 -16.45
CA ASN A 154 1.32 2.75 -16.73
C ASN A 154 2.58 1.97 -16.31
N PHE A 155 2.41 0.90 -15.51
CA PHE A 155 3.55 0.17 -14.96
C PHE A 155 3.58 -1.32 -15.33
N GLY A 156 2.72 -1.75 -16.26
CA GLY A 156 2.76 -3.09 -16.85
C GLY A 156 2.48 -4.23 -15.87
N TYR A 157 1.78 -3.97 -14.76
CA TYR A 157 1.25 -5.01 -13.90
C TYR A 157 0.03 -5.65 -14.56
N GLN A 158 -0.18 -6.96 -14.33
CA GLN A 158 -1.34 -7.65 -14.90
C GLN A 158 -2.62 -7.22 -14.17
N ASP A 159 -3.58 -6.67 -14.91
CA ASP A 159 -4.86 -6.17 -14.37
C ASP A 159 -5.62 -7.25 -13.56
N SER A 160 -5.57 -8.49 -14.02
CA SER A 160 -6.21 -9.62 -13.32
C SER A 160 -5.62 -9.92 -11.93
N THR A 161 -4.40 -9.47 -11.66
CA THR A 161 -3.69 -9.72 -10.39
C THR A 161 -3.72 -8.55 -9.43
N VAL A 162 -4.02 -7.34 -9.92
CA VAL A 162 -4.09 -6.14 -9.09
C VAL A 162 -5.52 -5.91 -8.62
N LYS A 163 -5.74 -5.99 -7.31
CA LYS A 163 -7.06 -5.79 -6.71
C LYS A 163 -6.99 -4.79 -5.58
N TYR A 164 -7.92 -3.85 -5.57
CA TYR A 164 -8.15 -3.00 -4.41
C TYR A 164 -9.05 -3.74 -3.42
N VAL A 165 -8.54 -3.94 -2.22
CA VAL A 165 -9.30 -4.55 -1.13
C VAL A 165 -9.33 -3.57 0.03
N PRO A 166 -10.45 -2.89 0.27
CA PRO A 166 -10.57 -1.93 1.36
C PRO A 166 -10.47 -2.66 2.72
N ARG A 167 -9.87 -2.02 3.70
CA ARG A 167 -9.69 -2.57 5.05
C ARG A 167 -10.98 -3.12 5.68
N GLN A 168 -12.10 -2.47 5.42
CA GLN A 168 -13.42 -2.89 5.93
C GLN A 168 -13.91 -4.24 5.36
N SER A 169 -13.28 -4.72 4.28
CA SER A 169 -13.59 -6.04 3.72
C SER A 169 -12.94 -7.19 4.48
N TYR A 170 -12.13 -6.91 5.50
CA TYR A 170 -11.55 -7.91 6.39
C TYR A 170 -12.23 -7.84 7.76
N PRO A 171 -13.27 -8.66 8.01
CA PRO A 171 -13.99 -8.63 9.30
C PRO A 171 -13.10 -8.99 10.50
N ASP A 172 -12.02 -9.74 10.26
CA ASP A 172 -11.08 -10.16 11.30
C ASP A 172 -9.90 -9.18 11.50
N ALA A 173 -9.80 -8.14 10.68
CA ALA A 173 -8.88 -7.05 10.91
C ALA A 173 -9.41 -6.18 12.06
N GLN A 174 -9.55 -6.78 13.24
CA GLN A 174 -9.93 -6.04 14.43
C GLN A 174 -8.91 -4.93 14.65
N SER A 175 -9.42 -3.72 14.66
CA SER A 175 -8.69 -2.47 14.90
C SER A 175 -7.97 -2.40 16.25
N THR A 176 -8.07 -3.44 17.06
CA THR A 176 -7.57 -3.50 18.43
C THR A 176 -6.05 -3.69 18.54
N HIS A 177 -5.33 -3.91 17.43
CA HIS A 177 -3.89 -4.21 17.49
C HIS A 177 -2.99 -3.23 16.76
N LEU A 178 -3.56 -2.25 16.08
CA LEU A 178 -2.81 -1.09 15.63
C LEU A 178 -3.31 0.09 16.45
N GLY A 179 -2.79 0.19 17.68
CA GLY A 179 -2.91 1.39 18.48
C GLY A 179 -2.29 2.55 17.70
N TYR A 180 -3.10 3.29 16.99
CA TYR A 180 -2.77 4.67 16.73
C TYR A 180 -2.97 5.36 18.07
N GLY A 181 -1.88 5.56 18.79
CA GLY A 181 -1.86 6.46 19.95
C GLY A 181 -2.42 7.80 19.51
N GLU A 182 -3.35 8.29 20.26
CA GLU A 182 -3.86 9.65 20.21
C GLU A 182 -2.70 10.65 20.41
#